data_982edbd02240d9346b4fbe50c01e8038
#
_entry.id   982edbd02240d9346b4fbe50c01e8038
#
_cell.length_a   1.000
_cell.length_b   1.000
_cell.length_c   1.000
_cell.angle_alpha   90.00
_cell.angle_beta   90.00
_cell.angle_gamma   90.00
#
_symmetry.space_group_name_H-M   'P 1'
#
loop_
_entity.id
_entity.type
_entity.pdbx_description
1 polymer ?
#
loop_
_entity_poly.entity_id
_entity_poly.type
_entity_poly.pdbx_seq_one_letter_code
_entity_poly.pdbx_strand_id
1 'polypeptide(L)'
;MAYDLVVRNGRLLDGTGMPWTLRDVGVRKGKIAKVGRLGRSRAGLEIDAAGKYVAPGFIDIHTHSDVGLLVERTAEAAVRQGVTTQVIGNCGDSPAPISDRYRELAVRRFTYYAQASDWTWSTFSEYLAFLEKPGIGINVASLVGHGSVRLAALGFNERAPTKAELREMKSYVDEAMRAGAFGMSTGLVYPPGCFAATEEIVELAKVVARHGGFYASHIRGERETILDAVAECISIGERAGCPVQISHNAPKYGATAHAQDVQRLWEAARERGVDVTADNDMHTDFGPALSHGLPQWTQKLPTDELVALLRDPKKREELKREVKDDKKPAAGYVGLLVHDRFDRIFLLRCPHDKSKEGLSIAALAKRRGVDPWTAYLDVIVEEHDEAVGLFDYIDIEEIKATLRHPLTMICSDGWILP
;
A
#
# COMPACT_ATOMS: atom_id res chain seq x y z
N MET A 1 29.84 19.18 -28.28
CA MET A 1 29.96 18.12 -27.26
C MET A 1 28.91 17.05 -27.59
N ALA A 2 29.27 15.78 -27.56
CA ALA A 2 28.33 14.69 -27.84
C ALA A 2 27.40 14.44 -26.64
N TYR A 3 26.15 14.05 -26.91
CA TYR A 3 25.20 13.55 -25.93
C TYR A 3 25.32 12.02 -25.85
N ASP A 4 24.92 11.44 -24.73
CA ASP A 4 24.82 9.99 -24.59
C ASP A 4 23.56 9.50 -25.32
N LEU A 5 22.46 10.28 -25.16
CA LEU A 5 21.17 10.04 -25.81
C LEU A 5 20.59 11.36 -26.31
N VAL A 6 19.95 11.32 -27.48
CA VAL A 6 19.07 12.40 -27.96
C VAL A 6 17.73 11.80 -28.37
N VAL A 7 16.64 12.35 -27.83
CA VAL A 7 15.29 12.09 -28.29
C VAL A 7 14.85 13.25 -29.17
N ARG A 8 14.48 12.97 -30.44
CA ARG A 8 14.14 13.97 -31.44
C ARG A 8 12.66 14.00 -31.77
N ASN A 9 12.21 15.15 -32.26
CA ASN A 9 10.88 15.33 -32.86
C ASN A 9 9.70 14.99 -31.95
N GLY A 10 9.90 14.87 -30.64
CA GLY A 10 8.86 14.46 -29.68
C GLY A 10 7.92 15.61 -29.30
N ARG A 11 6.66 15.27 -29.02
CA ARG A 11 5.71 16.13 -28.32
C ARG A 11 6.06 16.11 -26.84
N LEU A 12 6.88 17.05 -26.39
CA LEU A 12 7.36 17.09 -25.01
C LEU A 12 6.26 17.59 -24.07
N LEU A 13 5.96 16.79 -23.05
CA LEU A 13 5.22 17.15 -21.84
C LEU A 13 6.23 17.18 -20.69
N ASP A 14 6.43 18.34 -20.06
CA ASP A 14 7.47 18.53 -19.05
C ASP A 14 6.96 18.39 -17.61
N GLY A 15 5.67 18.09 -17.42
CA GLY A 15 5.04 17.93 -16.11
C GLY A 15 4.57 19.24 -15.46
N THR A 16 4.73 20.39 -16.11
CA THR A 16 4.32 21.70 -15.58
C THR A 16 2.82 22.00 -15.74
N GLY A 17 2.07 21.11 -16.39
CA GLY A 17 0.65 21.34 -16.75
C GLY A 17 0.46 22.17 -18.03
N MET A 18 1.54 22.65 -18.67
CA MET A 18 1.48 23.34 -19.94
C MET A 18 1.23 22.38 -21.10
N PRO A 19 0.60 22.85 -22.21
CA PRO A 19 0.46 22.05 -23.43
C PRO A 19 1.82 21.59 -23.97
N TRP A 20 1.82 20.44 -24.64
CA TRP A 20 3.03 19.89 -25.24
C TRP A 20 3.67 20.84 -26.25
N THR A 21 4.99 20.75 -26.38
CA THR A 21 5.77 21.48 -27.38
C THR A 21 6.65 20.52 -28.18
N LEU A 22 6.90 20.82 -29.47
CA LEU A 22 7.88 20.05 -30.24
C LEU A 22 9.29 20.43 -29.80
N ARG A 23 9.99 19.51 -29.15
CA ARG A 23 11.35 19.69 -28.62
C ARG A 23 12.15 18.41 -28.74
N ASP A 24 13.46 18.56 -28.83
CA ASP A 24 14.42 17.48 -28.63
C ASP A 24 14.86 17.49 -27.16
N VAL A 25 15.24 16.33 -26.66
CA VAL A 25 15.83 16.15 -25.32
C VAL A 25 17.21 15.54 -25.47
N GLY A 26 18.23 16.24 -24.98
CA GLY A 26 19.61 15.76 -24.98
C GLY A 26 20.04 15.36 -23.57
N VAL A 27 20.51 14.12 -23.42
CA VAL A 27 20.98 13.54 -22.16
C VAL A 27 22.49 13.40 -22.19
N ARG A 28 23.14 13.71 -21.07
CA ARG A 28 24.59 13.53 -20.87
C ARG A 28 24.86 13.08 -19.44
N LYS A 29 25.65 12.03 -19.29
CA LYS A 29 25.99 11.44 -17.99
C LYS A 29 24.74 11.14 -17.15
N GLY A 30 23.71 10.53 -17.80
CA GLY A 30 22.45 10.14 -17.16
C GLY A 30 21.53 11.31 -16.75
N LYS A 31 21.84 12.57 -17.16
CA LYS A 31 21.03 13.74 -16.82
C LYS A 31 20.56 14.46 -18.06
N ILE A 32 19.36 15.05 -18.02
CA ILE A 32 18.87 15.97 -19.05
C ILE A 32 19.79 17.19 -19.06
N ALA A 33 20.56 17.32 -20.14
CA ALA A 33 21.51 18.40 -20.31
C ALA A 33 20.94 19.57 -21.10
N LYS A 34 19.98 19.30 -22.00
CA LYS A 34 19.32 20.35 -22.78
C LYS A 34 17.95 19.88 -23.30
N VAL A 35 16.99 20.77 -23.23
CA VAL A 35 15.68 20.67 -23.86
C VAL A 35 15.55 21.81 -24.89
N GLY A 36 15.20 21.49 -26.15
CA GLY A 36 15.07 22.49 -27.21
C GLY A 36 15.43 21.92 -28.57
N ARG A 37 15.72 22.76 -29.52
CA ARG A 37 16.25 22.32 -30.85
C ARG A 37 17.72 21.95 -30.72
N LEU A 38 18.05 20.69 -30.98
CA LEU A 38 19.43 20.19 -30.88
C LEU A 38 20.15 20.13 -32.22
N GLY A 39 19.45 20.41 -33.35
CA GLY A 39 20.01 20.44 -34.67
C GLY A 39 20.77 19.14 -35.02
N ARG A 40 22.00 19.27 -35.59
CA ARG A 40 22.85 18.13 -35.95
C ARG A 40 23.78 17.67 -34.80
N SER A 41 23.38 17.88 -33.54
CA SER A 41 24.17 17.37 -32.40
C SER A 41 24.35 15.87 -32.47
N ARG A 42 25.59 15.38 -32.26
CA ARG A 42 25.90 13.94 -32.23
C ARG A 42 25.50 13.34 -30.88
N ALA A 43 24.97 12.12 -30.90
CA ALA A 43 24.66 11.31 -29.72
C ALA A 43 25.14 9.86 -29.90
N GLY A 44 25.38 9.18 -28.79
CA GLY A 44 25.66 7.74 -28.79
C GLY A 44 24.44 6.93 -29.21
N LEU A 45 23.25 7.36 -28.75
CA LEU A 45 21.95 6.81 -29.14
C LEU A 45 21.01 7.95 -29.56
N GLU A 46 20.30 7.77 -30.68
CA GLU A 46 19.25 8.69 -31.11
C GLU A 46 17.92 7.94 -31.20
N ILE A 47 16.88 8.54 -30.62
CA ILE A 47 15.50 8.04 -30.68
C ILE A 47 14.67 9.07 -31.47
N ASP A 48 14.08 8.67 -32.59
CA ASP A 48 13.08 9.48 -33.26
C ASP A 48 11.70 9.25 -32.63
N ALA A 49 11.19 10.29 -31.96
CA ALA A 49 9.89 10.30 -31.31
C ALA A 49 8.83 11.04 -32.14
N ALA A 50 9.01 11.12 -33.46
CA ALA A 50 8.02 11.75 -34.33
C ALA A 50 6.62 11.13 -34.15
N GLY A 51 5.63 11.99 -33.89
CA GLY A 51 4.25 11.58 -33.62
C GLY A 51 4.00 11.04 -32.20
N LYS A 52 5.03 10.87 -31.39
CA LYS A 52 4.94 10.36 -29.97
C LYS A 52 5.04 11.49 -28.96
N TYR A 53 4.51 11.21 -27.75
CA TYR A 53 4.76 12.05 -26.59
C TYR A 53 6.06 11.63 -25.89
N VAL A 54 6.78 12.62 -25.38
CA VAL A 54 7.96 12.45 -24.53
C VAL A 54 7.63 13.13 -23.21
N ALA A 55 7.68 12.39 -22.13
CA ALA A 55 7.34 12.86 -20.78
C ALA A 55 8.38 12.34 -19.78
N PRO A 56 8.51 12.95 -18.58
CA PRO A 56 9.16 12.31 -17.45
C PRO A 56 8.54 10.93 -17.20
N GLY A 57 9.34 9.97 -16.73
CA GLY A 57 8.81 8.69 -16.29
C GLY A 57 7.83 8.89 -15.13
N PHE A 58 6.77 8.09 -15.10
CA PHE A 58 5.77 8.18 -14.04
C PHE A 58 6.35 7.69 -12.71
N ILE A 59 5.89 8.31 -11.62
CA ILE A 59 6.16 7.87 -10.26
C ILE A 59 4.88 7.25 -9.73
N ASP A 60 4.94 5.98 -9.37
CA ASP A 60 3.88 5.29 -8.66
C ASP A 60 4.12 5.48 -7.16
N ILE A 61 3.33 6.36 -6.55
CA ILE A 61 3.55 6.84 -5.18
C ILE A 61 3.14 5.81 -4.10
N HIS A 62 2.43 4.77 -4.48
CA HIS A 62 1.94 3.76 -3.54
C HIS A 62 1.94 2.38 -4.19
N THR A 63 2.88 1.54 -3.79
CA THR A 63 2.98 0.14 -4.24
C THR A 63 3.38 -0.78 -3.09
N HIS A 64 3.15 -2.07 -3.29
CA HIS A 64 3.56 -3.16 -2.42
C HIS A 64 4.58 -4.09 -3.11
N SER A 65 5.43 -3.51 -3.94
CA SER A 65 6.45 -4.23 -4.71
C SER A 65 7.69 -4.62 -3.90
N ASP A 66 7.72 -4.35 -2.62
CA ASP A 66 8.85 -4.49 -1.70
C ASP A 66 9.61 -5.81 -1.84
N VAL A 67 8.90 -6.93 -1.69
CA VAL A 67 9.46 -8.27 -1.80
C VAL A 67 9.34 -8.80 -3.22
N GLY A 68 8.31 -8.38 -3.95
CA GLY A 68 8.12 -8.75 -5.34
C GLY A 68 9.32 -8.43 -6.23
N LEU A 69 9.99 -7.29 -5.98
CA LEU A 69 11.22 -6.90 -6.67
C LEU A 69 12.43 -7.81 -6.38
N LEU A 70 12.38 -8.65 -5.37
CA LEU A 70 13.41 -9.67 -5.14
C LEU A 70 13.24 -10.87 -6.09
N VAL A 71 12.00 -11.10 -6.55
CA VAL A 71 11.63 -12.22 -7.44
C VAL A 71 11.59 -11.75 -8.89
N GLU A 72 10.81 -10.71 -9.19
CA GLU A 72 10.70 -10.10 -10.52
C GLU A 72 11.41 -8.73 -10.50
N ARG A 73 12.71 -8.79 -10.70
CA ARG A 73 13.61 -7.63 -10.58
C ARG A 73 13.47 -6.61 -11.69
N THR A 74 12.93 -7.00 -12.84
CA THR A 74 12.78 -6.11 -14.00
C THR A 74 11.64 -5.13 -13.85
N ALA A 75 10.67 -5.41 -12.96
CA ALA A 75 9.42 -4.66 -12.81
C ALA A 75 8.72 -4.42 -14.16
N GLU A 76 8.76 -5.43 -15.05
CA GLU A 76 8.39 -5.28 -16.47
C GLU A 76 6.97 -4.73 -16.64
N ALA A 77 6.03 -5.18 -15.81
CA ALA A 77 4.64 -4.70 -15.86
C ALA A 77 4.53 -3.19 -15.62
N ALA A 78 5.28 -2.64 -14.65
CA ALA A 78 5.30 -1.21 -14.34
C ALA A 78 6.06 -0.41 -15.43
N VAL A 79 7.26 -0.89 -15.80
CA VAL A 79 8.11 -0.21 -16.78
C VAL A 79 7.43 -0.11 -18.15
N ARG A 80 6.72 -1.16 -18.60
CA ARG A 80 5.95 -1.15 -19.84
C ARG A 80 4.78 -0.16 -19.86
N GLN A 81 4.33 0.27 -18.70
CA GLN A 81 3.32 1.32 -18.54
C GLN A 81 3.92 2.73 -18.38
N GLY A 82 5.25 2.84 -18.43
CA GLY A 82 5.96 4.12 -18.33
C GLY A 82 6.28 4.54 -16.89
N VAL A 83 6.02 3.67 -15.89
CA VAL A 83 6.45 3.89 -14.52
C VAL A 83 7.95 3.65 -14.43
N THR A 84 8.69 4.62 -13.90
CA THR A 84 10.16 4.55 -13.76
C THR A 84 10.61 4.60 -12.31
N THR A 85 9.69 4.92 -11.40
CA THR A 85 9.94 4.99 -9.96
C THR A 85 8.74 4.46 -9.20
N GLN A 86 8.97 3.62 -8.20
CA GLN A 86 7.94 3.13 -7.28
C GLN A 86 8.27 3.56 -5.86
N VAL A 87 7.25 4.00 -5.12
CA VAL A 87 7.35 4.17 -3.66
C VAL A 87 6.85 2.89 -3.00
N ILE A 88 7.71 2.25 -2.24
CA ILE A 88 7.48 0.98 -1.54
C ILE A 88 7.51 1.17 -0.01
N GLY A 89 7.16 0.15 0.75
CA GLY A 89 7.09 0.24 2.22
C GLY A 89 5.81 0.92 2.70
N ASN A 90 4.74 0.85 1.94
CA ASN A 90 3.44 1.44 2.25
C ASN A 90 2.63 0.61 3.26
N CYS A 91 1.52 1.16 3.74
CA CYS A 91 0.55 0.53 4.64
C CYS A 91 1.17 -0.09 5.91
N GLY A 92 2.29 0.46 6.38
CA GLY A 92 2.97 0.00 7.59
C GLY A 92 3.80 -1.26 7.40
N ASP A 93 3.98 -1.73 6.17
CA ASP A 93 4.72 -2.94 5.85
C ASP A 93 6.01 -2.62 5.09
N SER A 94 7.12 -3.11 5.60
CA SER A 94 8.42 -3.12 4.92
C SER A 94 9.17 -4.40 5.26
N PRO A 95 10.03 -4.94 4.37
CA PRO A 95 10.78 -6.17 4.62
C PRO A 95 11.85 -6.04 5.71
N ALA A 96 12.07 -4.85 6.24
CA ALA A 96 12.96 -4.53 7.35
C ALA A 96 12.34 -3.38 8.19
N PRO A 97 12.67 -3.27 9.50
CA PRO A 97 13.62 -4.11 10.26
C PRO A 97 13.08 -5.50 10.60
N ILE A 98 13.99 -6.47 10.78
CA ILE A 98 13.68 -7.80 11.29
C ILE A 98 14.54 -8.07 12.52
N SER A 99 13.90 -8.29 13.69
CA SER A 99 14.60 -8.76 14.88
C SER A 99 14.68 -10.28 14.92
N ASP A 100 15.75 -10.84 15.49
CA ASP A 100 15.88 -12.30 15.61
C ASP A 100 14.77 -12.91 16.46
N ARG A 101 14.25 -12.16 17.45
CA ARG A 101 13.12 -12.56 18.30
C ARG A 101 11.86 -12.90 17.52
N TYR A 102 11.61 -12.20 16.40
CA TYR A 102 10.36 -12.27 15.66
C TYR A 102 10.58 -12.48 14.15
N ARG A 103 11.75 -12.99 13.75
CA ARG A 103 12.11 -13.22 12.34
C ARG A 103 11.08 -14.09 11.61
N GLU A 104 10.69 -15.21 12.20
CA GLU A 104 9.71 -16.11 11.59
C GLU A 104 8.36 -15.41 11.36
N LEU A 105 7.89 -14.60 12.33
CA LEU A 105 6.65 -13.83 12.18
C LEU A 105 6.78 -12.75 11.10
N ALA A 106 7.93 -12.09 11.01
CA ALA A 106 8.18 -11.07 10.00
C ALA A 106 8.17 -11.65 8.58
N VAL A 107 8.84 -12.80 8.38
CA VAL A 107 8.86 -13.50 7.07
C VAL A 107 7.45 -14.00 6.71
N ARG A 108 6.72 -14.58 7.67
CA ARG A 108 5.36 -15.09 7.46
C ARG A 108 4.36 -13.99 7.08
N ARG A 109 4.58 -12.75 7.48
CA ARG A 109 3.74 -11.61 7.07
C ARG A 109 3.72 -11.41 5.56
N PHE A 110 4.81 -11.76 4.88
CA PHE A 110 4.92 -11.72 3.43
C PHE A 110 4.67 -13.12 2.82
N THR A 111 3.53 -13.73 3.14
CA THR A 111 3.19 -15.14 2.84
C THR A 111 3.44 -15.53 1.38
N TYR A 112 3.06 -14.66 0.43
CA TYR A 112 3.25 -14.94 -1.01
C TYR A 112 4.73 -14.99 -1.43
N TYR A 113 5.64 -14.48 -0.60
CA TYR A 113 7.07 -14.34 -0.89
C TYR A 113 7.95 -15.01 0.16
N ALA A 114 7.37 -15.70 1.15
CA ALA A 114 8.14 -16.27 2.26
C ALA A 114 9.26 -17.20 1.78
N GLN A 115 9.04 -17.90 0.67
CA GLN A 115 10.02 -18.80 0.03
C GLN A 115 10.82 -18.12 -1.10
N ALA A 116 10.56 -16.86 -1.40
CA ALA A 116 11.15 -16.17 -2.55
C ALA A 116 12.60 -15.71 -2.31
N SER A 117 13.06 -15.70 -1.05
CA SER A 117 14.40 -15.26 -0.66
C SER A 117 14.82 -15.88 0.67
N ASP A 118 16.13 -15.92 0.91
CA ASP A 118 16.72 -16.43 2.16
C ASP A 118 16.54 -15.48 3.37
N TRP A 119 15.94 -14.29 3.18
CA TRP A 119 15.66 -13.29 4.22
C TRP A 119 16.84 -13.07 5.18
N THR A 120 18.04 -12.87 4.62
CA THR A 120 19.30 -12.80 5.39
C THR A 120 19.55 -11.45 6.05
N TRP A 121 18.80 -10.42 5.68
CA TRP A 121 18.94 -9.08 6.27
C TRP A 121 18.17 -8.96 7.60
N SER A 122 18.60 -8.01 8.42
CA SER A 122 17.95 -7.58 9.67
C SER A 122 17.65 -6.08 9.68
N THR A 123 18.56 -5.30 9.13
CA THR A 123 18.44 -3.82 9.09
C THR A 123 17.86 -3.35 7.76
N PHE A 124 17.35 -2.12 7.76
CA PHE A 124 16.84 -1.48 6.54
C PHE A 124 17.94 -1.25 5.50
N SER A 125 19.13 -0.88 5.98
CA SER A 125 20.33 -0.72 5.14
C SER A 125 20.70 -2.01 4.42
N GLU A 126 20.67 -3.15 5.13
CA GLU A 126 20.96 -4.48 4.52
C GLU A 126 19.92 -4.86 3.47
N TYR A 127 18.62 -4.58 3.73
CA TYR A 127 17.56 -4.83 2.75
C TYR A 127 17.76 -4.00 1.48
N LEU A 128 18.04 -2.69 1.60
CA LEU A 128 18.30 -1.85 0.43
C LEU A 128 19.52 -2.33 -0.35
N ALA A 129 20.60 -2.71 0.34
CA ALA A 129 21.80 -3.27 -0.30
C ALA A 129 21.49 -4.61 -1.01
N PHE A 130 20.59 -5.41 -0.46
CA PHE A 130 20.14 -6.66 -1.08
C PHE A 130 19.33 -6.42 -2.36
N LEU A 131 18.52 -5.36 -2.41
CA LEU A 131 17.83 -4.93 -3.63
C LEU A 131 18.82 -4.42 -4.68
N GLU A 132 19.78 -3.58 -4.27
CA GLU A 132 20.68 -2.87 -5.17
C GLU A 132 21.74 -3.77 -5.81
N LYS A 133 22.32 -4.72 -5.05
CA LYS A 133 23.48 -5.51 -5.45
C LYS A 133 23.34 -6.22 -6.81
N PRO A 134 22.26 -6.95 -7.13
CA PRO A 134 22.07 -7.53 -8.46
C PRO A 134 21.38 -6.57 -9.45
N GLY A 135 20.92 -5.40 -8.97
CA GLY A 135 20.16 -4.43 -9.74
C GLY A 135 18.67 -4.77 -9.86
N ILE A 136 17.87 -3.73 -10.02
CA ILE A 136 16.44 -3.78 -10.31
C ILE A 136 16.13 -2.89 -11.52
N GLY A 137 15.08 -3.21 -12.26
CA GLY A 137 14.72 -2.52 -13.51
C GLY A 137 14.01 -1.17 -13.33
N ILE A 138 13.75 -0.76 -12.09
CA ILE A 138 13.00 0.44 -11.75
C ILE A 138 13.69 1.18 -10.59
N ASN A 139 13.51 2.51 -10.49
CA ASN A 139 13.96 3.22 -9.29
C ASN A 139 12.98 2.99 -8.13
N VAL A 140 13.52 2.99 -6.92
CA VAL A 140 12.75 2.77 -5.70
C VAL A 140 12.99 3.90 -4.71
N ALA A 141 11.91 4.44 -4.15
CA ALA A 141 11.90 5.24 -2.94
C ALA A 141 11.20 4.42 -1.85
N SER A 142 11.89 4.09 -0.76
CA SER A 142 11.35 3.18 0.25
C SER A 142 10.95 3.92 1.52
N LEU A 143 9.81 3.52 2.11
CA LEU A 143 9.38 3.91 3.44
C LEU A 143 9.69 2.78 4.42
N VAL A 144 9.95 3.12 5.70
CA VAL A 144 9.99 2.13 6.76
C VAL A 144 8.57 1.91 7.30
N GLY A 145 8.12 0.66 7.32
CA GLY A 145 6.79 0.31 7.81
C GLY A 145 6.71 0.30 9.35
N HIS A 146 5.82 1.10 9.93
CA HIS A 146 5.56 1.10 11.38
C HIS A 146 5.15 -0.28 11.89
N GLY A 147 4.31 -1.02 11.13
CA GLY A 147 3.92 -2.39 11.50
C GLY A 147 5.12 -3.31 11.59
N SER A 148 6.09 -3.20 10.67
CA SER A 148 7.35 -3.95 10.71
C SER A 148 8.23 -3.53 11.89
N VAL A 149 8.35 -2.22 12.16
CA VAL A 149 9.05 -1.69 13.34
C VAL A 149 8.44 -2.21 14.64
N ARG A 150 7.10 -2.17 14.74
CA ARG A 150 6.37 -2.66 15.91
C ARG A 150 6.51 -4.17 16.06
N LEU A 151 6.41 -4.93 14.97
CA LEU A 151 6.63 -6.37 14.97
C LEU A 151 8.03 -6.75 15.46
N ALA A 152 9.06 -6.03 15.01
CA ALA A 152 10.45 -6.26 15.41
C ALA A 152 10.66 -6.01 16.92
N ALA A 153 9.95 -5.06 17.53
CA ALA A 153 10.08 -4.71 18.94
C ALA A 153 9.14 -5.50 19.87
N LEU A 154 7.88 -5.68 19.47
CA LEU A 154 6.80 -6.20 20.33
C LEU A 154 6.14 -7.49 19.83
N GLY A 155 6.40 -7.93 18.58
CA GLY A 155 5.58 -8.97 17.96
C GLY A 155 4.14 -8.49 17.74
N PHE A 156 3.17 -9.40 17.86
CA PHE A 156 1.73 -9.09 17.76
C PHE A 156 1.07 -8.72 19.11
N ASN A 157 1.85 -8.23 20.09
CA ASN A 157 1.26 -7.81 21.36
C ASN A 157 0.35 -6.59 21.20
N GLU A 158 -0.86 -6.65 21.79
CA GLU A 158 -1.91 -5.61 21.70
C GLU A 158 -1.72 -4.46 22.70
N ARG A 159 -0.70 -4.50 23.53
CA ARG A 159 -0.40 -3.47 24.54
C ARG A 159 0.44 -2.33 23.98
N ALA A 160 0.42 -1.20 24.66
CA ALA A 160 1.38 -0.13 24.40
C ALA A 160 2.84 -0.59 24.61
N PRO A 161 3.81 -0.04 23.88
CA PRO A 161 5.23 -0.31 24.10
C PRO A 161 5.68 0.21 25.47
N THR A 162 6.57 -0.51 26.10
CA THR A 162 7.32 0.02 27.25
C THR A 162 8.25 1.14 26.78
N LYS A 163 8.77 1.93 27.72
CA LYS A 163 9.77 2.98 27.37
C LYS A 163 11.02 2.42 26.68
N ALA A 164 11.41 1.19 26.99
CA ALA A 164 12.55 0.51 26.37
C ALA A 164 12.22 0.11 24.92
N GLU A 165 11.07 -0.52 24.69
CA GLU A 165 10.59 -0.92 23.37
C GLU A 165 10.35 0.30 22.46
N LEU A 166 9.78 1.39 23.00
CA LEU A 166 9.62 2.61 22.21
C LEU A 166 10.98 3.23 21.79
N ARG A 167 12.01 3.14 22.67
CA ARG A 167 13.36 3.54 22.28
C ARG A 167 13.95 2.63 21.19
N GLU A 168 13.71 1.33 21.28
CA GLU A 168 14.10 0.36 20.26
C GLU A 168 13.41 0.67 18.91
N MET A 169 12.10 0.90 18.93
CA MET A 169 11.33 1.31 17.72
C MET A 169 11.90 2.59 17.10
N LYS A 170 12.19 3.60 17.93
CA LYS A 170 12.82 4.85 17.46
C LYS A 170 14.20 4.61 16.83
N SER A 171 14.99 3.65 17.34
CA SER A 171 16.29 3.31 16.77
C SER A 171 16.15 2.62 15.41
N TYR A 172 15.14 1.78 15.20
CA TYR A 172 14.84 1.19 13.90
C TYR A 172 14.44 2.24 12.87
N VAL A 173 13.57 3.19 13.24
CA VAL A 173 13.19 4.30 12.35
C VAL A 173 14.40 5.18 12.03
N ASP A 174 15.22 5.53 13.01
CA ASP A 174 16.43 6.36 12.81
C ASP A 174 17.46 5.67 11.91
N GLU A 175 17.67 4.34 12.06
CA GLU A 175 18.51 3.54 11.18
C GLU A 175 17.98 3.56 9.75
N ALA A 176 16.69 3.30 9.55
CA ALA A 176 16.08 3.31 8.23
C ALA A 176 16.21 4.68 7.53
N MET A 177 15.96 5.77 8.27
CA MET A 177 16.10 7.12 7.72
C MET A 177 17.56 7.44 7.33
N ARG A 178 18.53 7.00 8.13
CA ARG A 178 19.97 7.14 7.78
C ARG A 178 20.37 6.27 6.59
N ALA A 179 19.73 5.12 6.42
CA ALA A 179 19.96 4.23 5.29
C ALA A 179 19.35 4.78 3.98
N GLY A 180 18.52 5.83 4.05
CA GLY A 180 17.94 6.50 2.89
C GLY A 180 16.43 6.27 2.72
N ALA A 181 15.72 5.83 3.76
CA ALA A 181 14.27 5.84 3.74
C ALA A 181 13.73 7.27 3.56
N PHE A 182 12.69 7.43 2.74
CA PHE A 182 12.05 8.72 2.48
C PHE A 182 11.07 9.14 3.58
N GLY A 183 10.66 8.19 4.42
CA GLY A 183 9.71 8.43 5.49
C GLY A 183 9.28 7.14 6.18
N MET A 184 8.18 7.22 6.91
CA MET A 184 7.56 6.09 7.60
C MET A 184 6.10 5.94 7.18
N SER A 185 5.65 4.71 6.98
CA SER A 185 4.24 4.42 6.73
C SER A 185 3.58 3.71 7.91
N THR A 186 2.25 3.84 8.01
CA THR A 186 1.41 3.05 8.91
C THR A 186 0.28 2.35 8.17
N GLY A 187 -0.16 1.18 8.69
CA GLY A 187 -1.41 0.54 8.33
C GLY A 187 -2.21 0.29 9.62
N LEU A 188 -3.18 1.18 9.90
CA LEU A 188 -3.83 1.24 11.21
C LEU A 188 -5.11 0.41 11.30
N VAL A 189 -5.41 -0.36 10.25
CA VAL A 189 -6.49 -1.38 10.22
C VAL A 189 -5.94 -2.79 10.32
N TYR A 190 -4.62 -2.98 10.22
CA TYR A 190 -3.97 -4.30 10.26
C TYR A 190 -3.15 -4.50 11.53
N PRO A 191 -3.11 -5.75 12.12
CA PRO A 191 -2.12 -6.09 13.13
C PRO A 191 -0.68 -6.03 12.57
N PRO A 192 0.32 -5.57 13.36
CA PRO A 192 0.20 -5.03 14.70
C PRO A 192 -0.05 -3.52 14.74
N GLY A 193 -0.15 -2.83 13.61
CA GLY A 193 -0.31 -1.37 13.53
C GLY A 193 -1.60 -0.87 14.18
N CYS A 194 -2.70 -1.63 14.06
CA CYS A 194 -4.00 -1.27 14.63
C CYS A 194 -4.00 -1.19 16.16
N PHE A 195 -3.02 -1.80 16.84
CA PHE A 195 -2.88 -1.75 18.29
C PHE A 195 -2.12 -0.50 18.79
N ALA A 196 -1.57 0.28 17.89
CA ALA A 196 -0.82 1.47 18.24
C ALA A 196 -1.75 2.63 18.64
N ALA A 197 -1.42 3.30 19.72
CA ALA A 197 -2.02 4.59 20.06
C ALA A 197 -1.41 5.69 19.19
N THR A 198 -2.14 6.78 18.98
CA THR A 198 -1.69 7.96 18.22
C THR A 198 -0.36 8.50 18.75
N GLU A 199 -0.16 8.51 20.07
CA GLU A 199 1.06 8.98 20.73
C GLU A 199 2.30 8.19 20.33
N GLU A 200 2.18 6.87 20.18
CA GLU A 200 3.26 6.00 19.71
C GLU A 200 3.72 6.43 18.32
N ILE A 201 2.77 6.65 17.42
CA ILE A 201 3.03 7.03 16.02
C ILE A 201 3.65 8.43 15.95
N VAL A 202 3.13 9.39 16.72
CA VAL A 202 3.69 10.75 16.82
C VAL A 202 5.15 10.70 17.26
N GLU A 203 5.49 9.88 18.26
CA GLU A 203 6.86 9.78 18.76
C GLU A 203 7.84 9.18 17.73
N LEU A 204 7.37 8.31 16.85
CA LEU A 204 8.15 7.76 15.74
C LEU A 204 8.23 8.76 14.57
N ALA A 205 7.12 9.42 14.23
CA ALA A 205 7.06 10.44 13.20
C ALA A 205 7.97 11.66 13.51
N LYS A 206 8.19 11.99 14.80
CA LYS A 206 9.20 12.97 15.21
C LYS A 206 10.63 12.55 14.84
N VAL A 207 10.92 11.24 14.79
CA VAL A 207 12.21 10.75 14.29
C VAL A 207 12.31 11.02 12.80
N VAL A 208 11.27 10.69 12.04
CA VAL A 208 11.18 10.94 10.59
C VAL A 208 11.36 12.43 10.28
N ALA A 209 10.67 13.30 11.01
CA ALA A 209 10.75 14.76 10.82
C ALA A 209 12.18 15.30 10.97
N ARG A 210 12.98 14.80 11.93
CA ARG A 210 14.38 15.20 12.11
C ARG A 210 15.27 14.90 10.91
N HIS A 211 14.89 13.92 10.10
CA HIS A 211 15.58 13.56 8.85
C HIS A 211 14.97 14.23 7.60
N GLY A 212 13.95 15.08 7.77
CA GLY A 212 13.26 15.74 6.64
C GLY A 212 12.38 14.79 5.82
N GLY A 213 11.98 13.65 6.38
CA GLY A 213 11.08 12.69 5.75
C GLY A 213 9.60 13.03 5.96
N PHE A 214 8.71 12.18 5.42
CA PHE A 214 7.25 12.33 5.53
C PHE A 214 6.59 11.11 6.18
N TYR A 215 5.36 11.30 6.65
CA TYR A 215 4.51 10.27 7.23
C TYR A 215 3.42 9.88 6.24
N ALA A 216 3.31 8.60 5.88
CA ALA A 216 2.25 8.05 5.04
C ALA A 216 1.33 7.15 5.87
N SER A 217 0.02 7.12 5.56
CA SER A 217 -0.91 6.31 6.36
C SER A 217 -2.03 5.68 5.55
N HIS A 218 -2.12 4.35 5.61
CA HIS A 218 -3.39 3.66 5.56
C HIS A 218 -4.08 3.94 6.89
N ILE A 219 -5.08 4.79 6.87
CA ILE A 219 -5.72 5.37 8.05
C ILE A 219 -6.50 4.33 8.87
N ARG A 220 -6.84 4.67 10.12
CA ARG A 220 -7.46 3.76 11.10
C ARG A 220 -8.89 3.34 10.76
N GLY A 221 -9.56 4.05 9.86
CA GLY A 221 -10.91 3.73 9.43
C GLY A 221 -11.25 4.40 8.10
N GLU A 222 -11.90 3.68 7.23
CA GLU A 222 -12.16 4.08 5.84
C GLU A 222 -13.65 4.20 5.51
N ARG A 223 -14.52 3.99 6.51
CA ARG A 223 -15.98 4.01 6.38
C ARG A 223 -16.59 5.04 7.33
N GLU A 224 -17.35 4.60 8.35
CA GLU A 224 -18.07 5.47 9.28
C GLU A 224 -17.14 6.42 10.06
N THR A 225 -15.91 5.99 10.31
CA THR A 225 -14.90 6.74 11.07
C THR A 225 -13.86 7.45 10.19
N ILE A 226 -14.09 7.55 8.88
CA ILE A 226 -13.10 8.06 7.94
C ILE A 226 -12.65 9.49 8.27
N LEU A 227 -13.57 10.37 8.66
CA LEU A 227 -13.24 11.77 9.01
C LEU A 227 -12.35 11.85 10.25
N ASP A 228 -12.64 11.05 11.28
CA ASP A 228 -11.83 11.00 12.50
C ASP A 228 -10.44 10.41 12.18
N ALA A 229 -10.38 9.39 11.35
CA ALA A 229 -9.13 8.75 10.96
C ALA A 229 -8.23 9.66 10.10
N VAL A 230 -8.83 10.45 9.20
CA VAL A 230 -8.12 11.49 8.43
C VAL A 230 -7.63 12.59 9.36
N ALA A 231 -8.45 13.04 10.30
CA ALA A 231 -8.05 14.03 11.31
C ALA A 231 -6.92 13.53 12.21
N GLU A 232 -6.94 12.23 12.63
CA GLU A 232 -5.84 11.58 13.35
C GLU A 232 -4.55 11.63 12.53
N CYS A 233 -4.59 11.22 11.26
CA CYS A 233 -3.44 11.20 10.36
C CYS A 233 -2.81 12.59 10.21
N ILE A 234 -3.62 13.61 9.97
CA ILE A 234 -3.18 15.01 9.88
C ILE A 234 -2.56 15.48 11.21
N SER A 235 -3.22 15.16 12.34
CA SER A 235 -2.73 15.52 13.68
C SER A 235 -1.36 14.88 14.00
N ILE A 236 -1.11 13.67 13.54
CA ILE A 236 0.20 13.01 13.70
C ILE A 236 1.30 13.82 13.02
N GLY A 237 1.11 14.20 11.75
CA GLY A 237 2.09 15.00 11.02
C GLY A 237 2.28 16.40 11.60
N GLU A 238 1.19 17.07 11.96
CA GLU A 238 1.20 18.41 12.60
C GLU A 238 1.98 18.38 13.92
N ARG A 239 1.73 17.41 14.78
CA ARG A 239 2.41 17.23 16.08
C ARG A 239 3.85 16.76 15.95
N ALA A 240 4.18 16.03 14.88
CA ALA A 240 5.53 15.57 14.61
C ALA A 240 6.37 16.61 13.85
N GLY A 241 5.74 17.53 13.13
CA GLY A 241 6.40 18.51 12.27
C GLY A 241 6.90 17.95 10.94
N CYS A 242 6.18 17.00 10.33
CA CYS A 242 6.50 16.43 9.03
C CYS A 242 5.32 16.45 8.06
N PRO A 243 5.58 16.43 6.74
CA PRO A 243 4.53 16.27 5.72
C PRO A 243 3.73 14.99 5.91
N VAL A 244 2.50 14.98 5.43
CA VAL A 244 1.55 13.87 5.54
C VAL A 244 1.09 13.42 4.16
N GLN A 245 1.12 12.12 3.92
CA GLN A 245 0.55 11.45 2.76
C GLN A 245 -0.56 10.52 3.23
N ILE A 246 -1.81 10.78 2.81
CA ILE A 246 -2.96 9.92 3.16
C ILE A 246 -3.15 8.92 2.03
N SER A 247 -3.00 7.64 2.35
CA SER A 247 -2.99 6.55 1.38
C SER A 247 -4.39 6.19 0.88
N HIS A 248 -4.55 5.91 -0.44
CA HIS A 248 -5.76 5.40 -1.13
C HIS A 248 -7.08 5.92 -0.53
N ASN A 249 -7.20 7.25 -0.40
CA ASN A 249 -8.14 7.94 0.49
C ASN A 249 -9.55 8.21 -0.10
N ALA A 250 -10.04 7.42 -1.08
CA ALA A 250 -11.44 7.46 -1.45
C ALA A 250 -12.30 6.79 -0.37
N PRO A 251 -13.46 7.37 0.04
CA PRO A 251 -14.38 6.73 0.95
C PRO A 251 -14.85 5.36 0.46
N LYS A 252 -14.91 4.38 1.36
CA LYS A 252 -15.21 2.99 1.04
C LYS A 252 -16.71 2.69 1.26
N TYR A 253 -17.18 1.52 0.79
CA TYR A 253 -18.58 1.10 0.90
C TYR A 253 -19.05 1.12 2.36
N GLY A 254 -20.15 1.82 2.60
CA GLY A 254 -20.70 2.03 3.94
C GLY A 254 -20.20 3.31 4.62
N ALA A 255 -19.33 4.10 3.98
CA ALA A 255 -18.97 5.42 4.52
C ALA A 255 -20.18 6.36 4.55
N THR A 256 -20.27 7.16 5.60
CA THR A 256 -21.27 8.22 5.74
C THR A 256 -20.80 9.56 5.18
N ALA A 257 -19.48 9.68 4.97
CA ALA A 257 -18.84 10.86 4.38
C ALA A 257 -18.52 10.61 2.90
N HIS A 258 -18.51 11.69 2.12
CA HIS A 258 -18.12 11.70 0.72
C HIS A 258 -16.70 12.25 0.54
N ALA A 259 -16.11 12.07 -0.64
CA ALA A 259 -14.76 12.56 -0.97
C ALA A 259 -14.60 14.07 -0.65
N GLN A 260 -15.64 14.91 -0.91
CA GLN A 260 -15.60 16.34 -0.62
C GLN A 260 -15.52 16.64 0.89
N ASP A 261 -16.08 15.78 1.75
CA ASP A 261 -15.99 15.96 3.21
C ASP A 261 -14.56 15.73 3.69
N VAL A 262 -13.92 14.68 3.14
CA VAL A 262 -12.51 14.36 3.39
C VAL A 262 -11.58 15.45 2.88
N GLN A 263 -11.80 15.94 1.66
CA GLN A 263 -11.02 17.00 1.02
C GLN A 263 -11.04 18.31 1.83
N ARG A 264 -12.17 18.67 2.44
CA ARG A 264 -12.25 19.83 3.35
C ARG A 264 -11.28 19.73 4.53
N LEU A 265 -11.03 18.53 5.05
CA LEU A 265 -10.03 18.33 6.12
C LEU A 265 -8.60 18.57 5.62
N TRP A 266 -8.29 18.15 4.38
CA TRP A 266 -6.96 18.41 3.78
C TRP A 266 -6.75 19.89 3.55
N GLU A 267 -7.74 20.57 2.96
CA GLU A 267 -7.69 22.01 2.68
C GLU A 267 -7.51 22.82 3.98
N ALA A 268 -8.31 22.54 5.00
CA ALA A 268 -8.19 23.18 6.31
C ALA A 268 -6.84 22.91 6.99
N ALA A 269 -6.23 21.74 6.79
CA ALA A 269 -4.90 21.44 7.30
C ALA A 269 -3.82 22.26 6.57
N ARG A 270 -3.92 22.37 5.24
CA ARG A 270 -2.99 23.19 4.46
C ARG A 270 -3.10 24.67 4.78
N GLU A 271 -4.29 25.19 5.05
CA GLU A 271 -4.48 26.57 5.53
C GLU A 271 -3.77 26.83 6.87
N ARG A 272 -3.63 25.80 7.72
CA ARG A 272 -2.86 25.86 8.97
C ARG A 272 -1.35 25.64 8.77
N GLY A 273 -0.91 25.39 7.53
CA GLY A 273 0.50 25.18 7.19
C GLY A 273 0.97 23.73 7.28
N VAL A 274 0.08 22.74 7.44
CA VAL A 274 0.43 21.33 7.39
C VAL A 274 0.52 20.91 5.92
N ASP A 275 1.65 20.33 5.50
CA ASP A 275 1.83 19.83 4.14
C ASP A 275 1.15 18.46 3.98
N VAL A 276 -0.11 18.48 3.56
CA VAL A 276 -0.95 17.29 3.35
C VAL A 276 -1.12 17.03 1.87
N THR A 277 -0.93 15.78 1.49
CA THR A 277 -1.28 15.22 0.18
C THR A 277 -2.01 13.89 0.38
N ALA A 278 -2.64 13.38 -0.68
CA ALA A 278 -3.26 12.06 -0.69
C ALA A 278 -2.87 11.30 -1.95
N ASP A 279 -3.01 10.00 -1.92
CA ASP A 279 -3.02 9.17 -3.13
C ASP A 279 -4.34 8.40 -3.26
N ASN A 280 -4.60 7.94 -4.45
CA ASN A 280 -5.67 6.98 -4.73
C ASN A 280 -5.36 6.18 -5.99
N ASP A 281 -5.70 4.90 -5.94
CA ASP A 281 -5.75 4.01 -7.07
C ASP A 281 -7.02 4.24 -7.92
N MET A 282 -7.09 3.61 -9.07
CA MET A 282 -8.21 3.73 -10.00
C MET A 282 -9.16 2.53 -9.95
N HIS A 283 -8.93 1.60 -9.01
CA HIS A 283 -9.68 0.37 -8.88
C HIS A 283 -10.87 0.53 -7.93
N THR A 284 -12.00 -0.11 -8.24
CA THR A 284 -13.16 -0.17 -7.35
C THR A 284 -13.08 -1.36 -6.40
N ASP A 285 -12.08 -2.21 -6.59
CA ASP A 285 -11.94 -3.50 -5.93
C ASP A 285 -10.52 -3.72 -5.38
N PHE A 286 -10.42 -4.67 -4.47
CA PHE A 286 -9.16 -5.14 -3.90
C PHE A 286 -9.19 -6.66 -3.70
N GLY A 287 -8.05 -7.32 -3.87
CA GLY A 287 -7.93 -8.77 -3.87
C GLY A 287 -7.19 -9.37 -2.66
N PRO A 288 -7.70 -9.27 -1.42
CA PRO A 288 -7.07 -9.93 -0.27
C PRO A 288 -7.46 -11.41 -0.16
N ALA A 289 -6.77 -12.16 0.72
CA ALA A 289 -7.29 -13.43 1.20
C ALA A 289 -8.67 -13.24 1.83
N LEU A 290 -9.57 -14.20 1.65
CA LEU A 290 -10.94 -14.09 2.20
C LEU A 290 -10.93 -13.92 3.73
N SER A 291 -10.02 -14.59 4.44
CA SER A 291 -9.88 -14.48 5.90
C SER A 291 -9.61 -13.06 6.39
N HIS A 292 -9.10 -12.17 5.56
CA HIS A 292 -8.90 -10.76 5.93
C HIS A 292 -10.21 -10.00 6.18
N GLY A 293 -11.35 -10.51 5.70
CA GLY A 293 -12.68 -10.00 6.05
C GLY A 293 -13.17 -10.40 7.45
N LEU A 294 -12.45 -11.29 8.13
CA LEU A 294 -12.75 -11.73 9.51
C LEU A 294 -12.13 -10.78 10.54
N PRO A 295 -12.53 -10.87 11.83
CA PRO A 295 -11.97 -10.02 12.90
C PRO A 295 -10.45 -10.09 12.95
N GLN A 296 -9.80 -8.95 13.22
CA GLN A 296 -8.33 -8.79 13.18
C GLN A 296 -7.55 -9.83 14.00
N TRP A 297 -8.11 -10.32 15.12
CA TRP A 297 -7.45 -11.33 15.94
C TRP A 297 -7.32 -12.69 15.23
N THR A 298 -8.19 -12.99 14.27
CA THR A 298 -8.09 -14.25 13.48
C THR A 298 -6.87 -14.25 12.57
N GLN A 299 -6.40 -13.09 12.14
CA GLN A 299 -5.23 -12.95 11.27
C GLN A 299 -3.90 -13.31 11.96
N LYS A 300 -3.91 -13.50 13.29
CA LYS A 300 -2.76 -13.96 14.08
C LYS A 300 -2.67 -15.47 14.14
N LEU A 301 -3.78 -16.17 13.85
CA LEU A 301 -3.84 -17.62 13.97
C LEU A 301 -3.04 -18.28 12.83
N PRO A 302 -2.35 -19.40 13.12
CA PRO A 302 -1.91 -20.31 12.07
C PRO A 302 -3.10 -20.78 11.24
N THR A 303 -2.88 -21.06 9.96
CA THR A 303 -3.96 -21.48 9.04
C THR A 303 -4.75 -22.68 9.57
N ASP A 304 -4.08 -23.70 10.10
CA ASP A 304 -4.73 -24.89 10.65
C ASP A 304 -5.66 -24.56 11.85
N GLU A 305 -5.24 -23.61 12.70
CA GLU A 305 -6.05 -23.16 13.84
C GLU A 305 -7.27 -22.35 13.37
N LEU A 306 -7.11 -21.49 12.36
CA LEU A 306 -8.22 -20.76 11.74
C LEU A 306 -9.21 -21.70 11.11
N VAL A 307 -8.75 -22.68 10.32
CA VAL A 307 -9.60 -23.69 9.68
C VAL A 307 -10.34 -24.53 10.72
N ALA A 308 -9.65 -24.95 11.80
CA ALA A 308 -10.28 -25.69 12.89
C ALA A 308 -11.38 -24.86 13.59
N LEU A 309 -11.10 -23.59 13.87
CA LEU A 309 -12.05 -22.64 14.44
C LEU A 309 -13.29 -22.47 13.54
N LEU A 310 -13.09 -22.32 12.22
CA LEU A 310 -14.17 -22.14 11.25
C LEU A 310 -14.99 -23.43 11.00
N ARG A 311 -14.57 -24.59 11.48
CA ARG A 311 -15.38 -25.83 11.46
C ARG A 311 -16.40 -25.89 12.60
N ASP A 312 -16.26 -25.06 13.64
CA ASP A 312 -17.20 -25.00 14.76
C ASP A 312 -18.37 -24.03 14.42
N PRO A 313 -19.65 -24.52 14.33
CA PRO A 313 -20.78 -23.66 14.03
C PRO A 313 -21.00 -22.54 15.04
N LYS A 314 -20.69 -22.76 16.32
CA LYS A 314 -20.83 -21.73 17.36
C LYS A 314 -19.83 -20.60 17.15
N LYS A 315 -18.59 -20.93 16.76
CA LYS A 315 -17.54 -19.95 16.45
C LYS A 315 -17.87 -19.16 15.20
N ARG A 316 -18.45 -19.77 14.18
CA ARG A 316 -18.95 -19.06 12.99
C ARG A 316 -19.95 -17.96 13.36
N GLU A 317 -20.92 -18.28 14.22
CA GLU A 317 -21.92 -17.30 14.68
C GLU A 317 -21.33 -16.19 15.57
N GLU A 318 -20.31 -16.51 16.38
CA GLU A 318 -19.55 -15.53 17.15
C GLU A 318 -18.80 -14.56 16.20
N LEU A 319 -18.06 -15.08 15.22
CA LEU A 319 -17.35 -14.29 14.23
C LEU A 319 -18.27 -13.41 13.40
N LYS A 320 -19.37 -13.97 12.91
CA LYS A 320 -20.38 -13.22 12.15
C LYS A 320 -20.92 -12.03 12.95
N ARG A 321 -21.26 -12.24 14.23
CA ARG A 321 -21.72 -11.15 15.10
C ARG A 321 -20.62 -10.09 15.31
N GLU A 322 -19.39 -10.52 15.47
CA GLU A 322 -18.27 -9.61 15.65
C GLU A 322 -17.97 -8.78 14.39
N VAL A 323 -18.00 -9.39 13.20
CA VAL A 323 -17.85 -8.65 11.93
C VAL A 323 -18.96 -7.63 11.74
N LYS A 324 -20.20 -7.98 12.16
CA LYS A 324 -21.36 -7.08 12.06
C LYS A 324 -21.40 -5.98 13.10
N ASP A 325 -20.51 -5.98 14.08
CA ASP A 325 -20.31 -4.87 15.01
C ASP A 325 -19.51 -3.75 14.35
N ASP A 326 -20.22 -2.87 13.67
CA ASP A 326 -19.68 -1.79 12.82
C ASP A 326 -18.90 -0.70 13.59
N LYS A 327 -18.81 -0.81 14.90
CA LYS A 327 -18.08 0.14 15.75
C LYS A 327 -16.58 -0.14 15.84
N LYS A 328 -16.13 -1.30 15.36
CA LYS A 328 -14.71 -1.67 15.39
C LYS A 328 -13.98 -1.16 14.15
N PRO A 329 -12.80 -0.56 14.28
CA PRO A 329 -11.95 -0.24 13.14
C PRO A 329 -11.67 -1.49 12.31
N ALA A 330 -11.91 -1.40 11.01
CA ALA A 330 -11.66 -2.48 10.06
C ALA A 330 -11.32 -1.90 8.68
N ALA A 331 -10.65 -2.69 7.85
CA ALA A 331 -10.42 -2.33 6.45
C ALA A 331 -11.73 -2.09 5.70
N GLY A 332 -11.71 -1.18 4.72
CA GLY A 332 -12.91 -0.72 4.03
C GLY A 332 -13.75 -1.83 3.38
N TYR A 333 -13.09 -2.85 2.80
CA TYR A 333 -13.78 -4.00 2.17
C TYR A 333 -14.62 -4.84 3.15
N VAL A 334 -14.36 -4.78 4.47
CA VAL A 334 -15.18 -5.45 5.50
C VAL A 334 -16.61 -4.89 5.50
N GLY A 335 -16.84 -3.67 5.03
CA GLY A 335 -18.15 -3.08 4.85
C GLY A 335 -19.10 -3.93 4.01
N LEU A 336 -18.59 -4.67 3.04
CA LEU A 336 -19.41 -5.60 2.25
C LEU A 336 -19.98 -6.74 3.10
N LEU A 337 -19.21 -7.24 4.05
CA LEU A 337 -19.66 -8.30 4.99
C LEU A 337 -20.62 -7.75 6.04
N VAL A 338 -20.36 -6.54 6.56
CA VAL A 338 -21.25 -5.83 7.49
C VAL A 338 -22.65 -5.68 6.89
N HIS A 339 -22.73 -5.32 5.62
CA HIS A 339 -23.98 -5.06 4.90
C HIS A 339 -24.48 -6.24 4.04
N ASP A 340 -23.95 -7.47 4.24
CA ASP A 340 -24.32 -8.69 3.51
C ASP A 340 -24.22 -8.57 1.98
N ARG A 341 -23.27 -7.77 1.47
CA ARG A 341 -23.06 -7.56 0.03
C ARG A 341 -22.17 -8.63 -0.59
N PHE A 342 -22.52 -9.88 -0.37
CA PHE A 342 -21.84 -11.05 -0.94
C PHE A 342 -21.97 -11.15 -2.47
N ASP A 343 -22.85 -10.38 -3.06
CA ASP A 343 -22.98 -10.19 -4.51
C ASP A 343 -21.78 -9.42 -5.10
N ARG A 344 -21.05 -8.66 -4.28
CA ARG A 344 -19.87 -7.85 -4.63
C ARG A 344 -18.54 -8.47 -4.16
N ILE A 345 -18.56 -9.71 -3.65
CA ILE A 345 -17.35 -10.46 -3.28
C ILE A 345 -17.20 -11.62 -4.25
N PHE A 346 -16.21 -11.55 -5.14
CA PHE A 346 -15.96 -12.57 -6.16
C PHE A 346 -14.76 -13.42 -5.78
N LEU A 347 -14.74 -14.67 -6.22
CA LEU A 347 -13.62 -15.58 -6.01
C LEU A 347 -12.63 -15.43 -7.18
N LEU A 348 -11.49 -14.83 -6.92
CA LEU A 348 -10.47 -14.56 -7.91
C LEU A 348 -9.55 -15.76 -8.13
N ARG A 349 -9.17 -16.43 -7.03
CA ARG A 349 -8.27 -17.59 -7.04
C ARG A 349 -8.73 -18.61 -6.00
N CYS A 350 -8.92 -19.85 -6.44
CA CYS A 350 -9.27 -21.00 -5.61
C CYS A 350 -8.37 -22.20 -6.00
N PRO A 351 -7.20 -22.34 -5.36
CA PRO A 351 -6.21 -23.35 -5.76
C PRO A 351 -6.70 -24.79 -5.69
N HIS A 352 -7.56 -25.11 -4.72
CA HIS A 352 -8.06 -26.47 -4.49
C HIS A 352 -9.30 -26.80 -5.36
N ASP A 353 -10.08 -25.80 -5.75
CA ASP A 353 -11.25 -25.99 -6.62
C ASP A 353 -11.52 -24.79 -7.52
N LYS A 354 -10.90 -24.81 -8.70
CA LYS A 354 -11.02 -23.74 -9.70
C LYS A 354 -12.43 -23.52 -10.25
N SER A 355 -13.36 -24.46 -10.03
CA SER A 355 -14.77 -24.30 -10.48
C SER A 355 -15.52 -23.19 -9.74
N LYS A 356 -14.94 -22.67 -8.66
CA LYS A 356 -15.45 -21.54 -7.88
C LYS A 356 -15.01 -20.19 -8.45
N GLU A 357 -13.88 -20.14 -9.19
CA GLU A 357 -13.31 -18.91 -9.71
C GLU A 357 -14.29 -18.15 -10.63
N GLY A 358 -14.35 -16.83 -10.47
CA GLY A 358 -15.29 -15.95 -11.18
C GLY A 358 -16.70 -15.90 -10.62
N LEU A 359 -17.08 -16.78 -9.67
CA LEU A 359 -18.36 -16.70 -9.01
C LEU A 359 -18.34 -15.65 -7.89
N SER A 360 -19.46 -14.94 -7.69
CA SER A 360 -19.62 -14.22 -6.42
C SER A 360 -19.99 -15.20 -5.30
N ILE A 361 -19.70 -14.83 -4.07
CA ILE A 361 -20.10 -15.62 -2.88
C ILE A 361 -21.63 -15.83 -2.87
N ALA A 362 -22.41 -14.81 -3.24
CA ALA A 362 -23.87 -14.95 -3.35
C ALA A 362 -24.29 -15.98 -4.41
N ALA A 363 -23.61 -16.00 -5.58
CA ALA A 363 -23.88 -16.98 -6.63
C ALA A 363 -23.50 -18.40 -6.18
N LEU A 364 -22.36 -18.55 -5.50
CA LEU A 364 -21.93 -19.82 -4.93
C LEU A 364 -22.91 -20.33 -3.87
N ALA A 365 -23.35 -19.46 -2.96
CA ALA A 365 -24.34 -19.77 -1.93
C ALA A 365 -25.67 -20.30 -2.55
N LYS A 366 -26.16 -19.59 -3.57
CA LYS A 366 -27.36 -20.02 -4.32
C LYS A 366 -27.14 -21.38 -4.98
N ARG A 367 -26.01 -21.62 -5.60
CA ARG A 367 -25.66 -22.91 -6.23
C ARG A 367 -25.64 -24.05 -5.23
N ARG A 368 -25.20 -23.79 -3.98
CA ARG A 368 -25.11 -24.79 -2.90
C ARG A 368 -26.38 -24.93 -2.06
N GLY A 369 -27.31 -24.00 -2.19
CA GLY A 369 -28.53 -23.96 -1.35
C GLY A 369 -28.28 -23.63 0.10
N VAL A 370 -27.23 -22.81 0.38
CA VAL A 370 -26.85 -22.36 1.72
C VAL A 370 -26.91 -20.81 1.82
N ASP A 371 -26.86 -20.28 3.03
CA ASP A 371 -26.77 -18.84 3.20
C ASP A 371 -25.37 -18.31 2.79
N PRO A 372 -25.26 -17.01 2.41
CA PRO A 372 -24.00 -16.46 1.92
C PRO A 372 -22.85 -16.46 2.94
N TRP A 373 -23.12 -16.29 4.24
CA TRP A 373 -22.11 -16.38 5.29
C TRP A 373 -21.54 -17.80 5.36
N THR A 374 -22.40 -18.81 5.31
CA THR A 374 -21.97 -20.22 5.28
C THR A 374 -21.08 -20.45 4.07
N ALA A 375 -21.48 -20.02 2.87
CA ALA A 375 -20.67 -20.19 1.67
C ALA A 375 -19.31 -19.49 1.79
N TYR A 376 -19.26 -18.27 2.34
CA TYR A 376 -18.03 -17.51 2.54
C TYR A 376 -17.04 -18.23 3.46
N LEU A 377 -17.51 -18.68 4.62
CA LEU A 377 -16.67 -19.38 5.60
C LEU A 377 -16.26 -20.77 5.12
N ASP A 378 -17.15 -21.48 4.38
CA ASP A 378 -16.84 -22.78 3.77
C ASP A 378 -15.70 -22.67 2.76
N VAL A 379 -15.67 -21.62 1.93
CA VAL A 379 -14.57 -21.41 0.97
C VAL A 379 -13.24 -21.25 1.70
N ILE A 380 -13.18 -20.48 2.80
CA ILE A 380 -11.94 -20.34 3.59
C ILE A 380 -11.46 -21.72 4.11
N VAL A 381 -12.40 -22.54 4.60
CA VAL A 381 -12.07 -23.88 5.10
C VAL A 381 -11.62 -24.83 3.98
N GLU A 382 -12.37 -24.87 2.87
CA GLU A 382 -12.12 -25.75 1.72
C GLU A 382 -10.81 -25.43 1.01
N GLU A 383 -10.49 -24.13 0.90
CA GLU A 383 -9.29 -23.65 0.24
C GLU A 383 -8.10 -23.48 1.21
N HIS A 384 -8.23 -23.94 2.46
CA HIS A 384 -7.15 -23.81 3.47
C HIS A 384 -6.60 -22.39 3.61
N ASP A 385 -7.50 -21.40 3.53
CA ASP A 385 -7.16 -19.96 3.58
C ASP A 385 -6.28 -19.47 2.40
N GLU A 386 -6.19 -20.25 1.31
CA GLU A 386 -5.45 -19.86 0.10
C GLU A 386 -6.33 -19.16 -0.95
N ALA A 387 -7.66 -19.08 -0.70
CA ALA A 387 -8.56 -18.39 -1.59
C ALA A 387 -8.35 -16.87 -1.55
N VAL A 388 -8.26 -16.28 -2.73
CA VAL A 388 -8.21 -14.82 -2.91
C VAL A 388 -9.59 -14.36 -3.38
N GLY A 389 -10.16 -13.41 -2.65
CA GLY A 389 -11.39 -12.72 -3.03
C GLY A 389 -11.10 -11.47 -3.84
N LEU A 390 -12.05 -11.02 -4.65
CA LEU A 390 -12.09 -9.69 -5.23
C LEU A 390 -13.28 -8.97 -4.59
N PHE A 391 -13.00 -7.99 -3.77
CA PHE A 391 -13.98 -7.19 -3.04
C PHE A 391 -14.21 -5.89 -3.79
N ASP A 392 -15.37 -5.74 -4.45
CA ASP A 392 -15.76 -4.52 -5.16
C ASP A 392 -16.45 -3.56 -4.17
N TYR A 393 -15.67 -2.70 -3.51
CA TYR A 393 -16.08 -1.97 -2.29
C TYR A 393 -15.92 -0.45 -2.36
N ILE A 394 -15.52 0.11 -3.51
CA ILE A 394 -15.39 1.55 -3.68
C ILE A 394 -16.35 2.01 -4.78
N ASP A 395 -17.01 3.15 -4.56
CA ASP A 395 -17.79 3.78 -5.60
C ASP A 395 -16.89 4.52 -6.57
N ILE A 396 -17.08 4.27 -7.88
CA ILE A 396 -16.29 4.94 -8.93
C ILE A 396 -16.41 6.47 -8.91
N GLU A 397 -17.55 7.01 -8.45
CA GLU A 397 -17.73 8.46 -8.35
C GLU A 397 -16.93 9.06 -7.18
N GLU A 398 -16.76 8.33 -6.07
CA GLU A 398 -15.87 8.72 -4.97
C GLU A 398 -14.39 8.72 -5.43
N ILE A 399 -13.97 7.70 -6.19
CA ILE A 399 -12.63 7.65 -6.81
C ILE A 399 -12.42 8.86 -7.72
N LYS A 400 -13.35 9.12 -8.65
CA LYS A 400 -13.26 10.26 -9.56
C LYS A 400 -13.22 11.59 -8.83
N ALA A 401 -14.01 11.76 -7.77
CA ALA A 401 -14.02 12.96 -6.96
C ALA A 401 -12.67 13.16 -6.25
N THR A 402 -12.12 12.09 -5.67
CA THR A 402 -10.81 12.10 -5.01
C THR A 402 -9.69 12.43 -5.99
N LEU A 403 -9.63 11.75 -7.14
CA LEU A 403 -8.55 11.94 -8.14
C LEU A 403 -8.59 13.30 -8.86
N ARG A 404 -9.73 14.00 -8.88
CA ARG A 404 -9.83 15.36 -9.44
C ARG A 404 -9.23 16.43 -8.53
N HIS A 405 -9.01 16.11 -7.26
CA HIS A 405 -8.49 17.09 -6.32
C HIS A 405 -6.98 17.30 -6.55
N PRO A 406 -6.48 18.56 -6.60
CA PRO A 406 -5.08 18.86 -6.93
C PRO A 406 -4.05 18.35 -5.92
N LEU A 407 -4.46 17.95 -4.72
CA LEU A 407 -3.59 17.35 -3.70
C LEU A 407 -3.55 15.84 -3.80
N THR A 408 -4.24 15.22 -4.76
CA THR A 408 -4.27 13.76 -4.93
C THR A 408 -3.30 13.34 -6.03
N MET A 409 -2.48 12.36 -5.73
CA MET A 409 -1.62 11.67 -6.68
C MET A 409 -2.25 10.34 -7.10
N ILE A 410 -1.96 9.90 -8.32
CA ILE A 410 -2.40 8.59 -8.82
C ILE A 410 -1.38 7.55 -8.39
N CYS A 411 -1.86 6.41 -7.93
CA CYS A 411 -1.05 5.24 -7.60
C CYS A 411 -1.68 3.95 -8.17
N SER A 412 -0.96 2.84 -8.07
CA SER A 412 -1.49 1.53 -8.45
C SER A 412 -2.02 0.73 -7.26
N ASP A 413 -1.52 0.97 -6.05
CA ASP A 413 -1.65 0.08 -4.89
C ASP A 413 -1.30 -1.38 -5.24
N GLY A 414 -0.38 -1.52 -6.20
CA GLY A 414 -0.10 -2.76 -6.91
C GLY A 414 0.96 -3.62 -6.26
N TRP A 415 0.85 -4.92 -6.52
CA TRP A 415 1.81 -5.95 -6.09
C TRP A 415 2.53 -6.54 -7.30
N ILE A 416 3.79 -6.89 -7.15
CA ILE A 416 4.47 -7.79 -8.08
C ILE A 416 4.31 -9.20 -7.50
N LEU A 417 3.45 -10.00 -8.07
CA LEU A 417 3.23 -11.39 -7.65
C LEU A 417 4.21 -12.32 -8.37
N PRO A 418 4.68 -13.40 -7.71
CA PRO A 418 5.55 -14.40 -8.31
C PRO A 418 4.85 -15.20 -9.41
#